data_c3bc7345c2afce5b246b4ef751b04da1
#
_entry.id   c3bc7345c2afce5b246b4ef751b04da1
#
_cell.length_a   1.000
_cell.length_b   1.000
_cell.length_c   1.000
_cell.angle_alpha   90.00
_cell.angle_beta   90.00
_cell.angle_gamma   90.00
#
_symmetry.space_group_name_H-M   'P 1'
#
loop_
_entity.id
_entity.type
_entity.pdbx_description
1 polymer ?
#
loop_
_entity_poly.entity_id
_entity_poly.type
_entity_poly.pdbx_seq_one_letter_code
_entity_poly.pdbx_strand_id
1 'polypeptide(L)'
;QEAENYRHISVDGDDMGEIIGHRGEGYYAINRLLSIMNGKDNKKILLDIGSFREKRAQSLTELAKRTANKVAKTGRYMKLNPMTPAERRVIHTALAEDERVTTLSKGTEPHRYVIIFPKGEE
;
A
#
# COMPACT_ATOMS: atom_id res chain seq x y z
N GLN A 1 -9.08 -5.27 12.85
CA GLN A 1 -10.45 -5.41 12.48
C GLN A 1 -10.69 -6.31 11.30
N GLU A 2 -11.56 -7.25 11.41
CA GLU A 2 -11.78 -8.16 10.32
C GLU A 2 -13.09 -7.86 9.60
N ALA A 3 -13.07 -8.01 8.30
CA ALA A 3 -14.27 -7.93 7.51
C ALA A 3 -14.98 -9.28 7.60
N GLU A 4 -16.28 -9.25 7.57
CA GLU A 4 -17.07 -10.49 7.69
C GLU A 4 -16.73 -11.49 6.60
N ASN A 5 -16.23 -11.02 5.46
CA ASN A 5 -15.96 -11.85 4.31
C ASN A 5 -14.51 -12.33 4.22
N TYR A 6 -13.72 -12.12 5.27
CA TYR A 6 -12.31 -12.49 5.25
C TYR A 6 -11.97 -13.45 6.38
N ARG A 7 -11.09 -14.38 6.08
CA ARG A 7 -10.41 -15.16 7.09
C ARG A 7 -8.98 -14.68 7.13
N HIS A 8 -8.50 -14.37 8.34
CA HIS A 8 -7.14 -13.91 8.52
C HIS A 8 -6.25 -15.08 8.91
N ILE A 9 -5.17 -15.25 8.16
CA ILE A 9 -4.15 -16.26 8.46
C ILE A 9 -2.84 -15.51 8.59
N SER A 10 -2.25 -15.58 9.77
CA SER A 10 -0.96 -14.95 10.02
C SER A 10 0.12 -16.01 10.02
N VAL A 11 1.20 -15.75 9.30
CA VAL A 11 2.36 -16.61 9.24
C VAL A 11 3.57 -15.80 9.64
N ASP A 12 4.37 -16.34 10.54
CA ASP A 12 5.57 -15.66 10.99
C ASP A 12 6.69 -16.67 11.16
N GLY A 13 7.92 -16.19 11.08
CA GLY A 13 9.10 -17.04 11.21
C GLY A 13 10.34 -16.32 10.73
N ASP A 14 11.49 -16.99 10.85
CA ASP A 14 12.77 -16.34 10.57
C ASP A 14 13.00 -16.07 9.07
N ASP A 15 12.37 -16.86 8.21
CA ASP A 15 12.61 -16.77 6.77
C ASP A 15 11.51 -16.05 6.01
N MET A 16 10.72 -15.25 6.70
CA MET A 16 9.57 -14.58 6.06
C MET A 16 9.97 -13.61 4.96
N GLY A 17 11.19 -13.07 5.04
CA GLY A 17 11.66 -12.16 4.02
C GLY A 17 11.73 -12.77 2.62
N GLU A 18 12.08 -14.05 2.53
CA GLU A 18 12.16 -14.72 1.25
C GLU A 18 10.77 -14.97 0.67
N ILE A 19 9.80 -15.27 1.53
CA ILE A 19 8.43 -15.51 1.10
C ILE A 19 7.78 -14.21 0.63
N ILE A 20 8.03 -13.13 1.34
CA ILE A 20 7.44 -11.83 1.01
C ILE A 20 8.02 -11.28 -0.30
N GLY A 21 9.33 -11.47 -0.50
CA GLY A 21 9.99 -11.03 -1.71
C GLY A 21 10.18 -9.52 -1.76
N HIS A 22 10.67 -9.06 -2.91
CA HIS A 22 10.93 -7.64 -3.13
C HIS A 22 9.61 -6.86 -3.19
N ARG A 23 9.50 -5.84 -2.35
CA ARG A 23 8.29 -5.00 -2.27
C ARG A 23 7.02 -5.80 -1.99
N GLY A 24 7.16 -6.96 -1.39
CA GLY A 24 6.02 -7.77 -1.07
C GLY A 24 5.44 -8.56 -2.23
N GLU A 25 6.18 -8.73 -3.32
CA GLU A 25 5.69 -9.44 -4.50
C GLU A 25 5.24 -10.86 -4.17
N GLY A 26 6.01 -11.59 -3.37
CA GLY A 26 5.63 -12.94 -2.96
C GLY A 26 4.37 -12.94 -2.13
N TYR A 27 4.28 -12.00 -1.21
CA TYR A 27 3.10 -11.85 -0.36
C TYR A 27 1.84 -11.63 -1.20
N TYR A 28 1.89 -10.71 -2.15
CA TYR A 28 0.73 -10.40 -2.99
C TYR A 28 0.38 -11.52 -3.93
N ALA A 29 1.40 -12.22 -4.46
CA ALA A 29 1.17 -13.36 -5.34
C ALA A 29 0.46 -14.49 -4.60
N ILE A 30 0.88 -14.78 -3.37
CA ILE A 30 0.26 -15.82 -2.56
C ILE A 30 -1.19 -15.46 -2.24
N ASN A 31 -1.45 -14.23 -1.84
CA ASN A 31 -2.81 -13.80 -1.53
C ASN A 31 -3.71 -13.85 -2.76
N ARG A 32 -3.19 -13.50 -3.91
CA ARG A 32 -3.95 -13.57 -5.16
C ARG A 32 -4.31 -15.01 -5.50
N LEU A 33 -3.35 -15.91 -5.33
CA LEU A 33 -3.57 -17.32 -5.60
C LEU A 33 -4.62 -17.90 -4.66
N LEU A 34 -4.54 -17.59 -3.38
CA LEU A 34 -5.53 -18.03 -2.40
C LEU A 34 -6.92 -17.50 -2.72
N SER A 35 -6.99 -16.28 -3.19
CA SER A 35 -8.24 -15.66 -3.59
C SER A 35 -8.89 -16.42 -4.75
N ILE A 36 -8.10 -16.82 -5.73
CA ILE A 36 -8.57 -17.59 -6.86
C ILE A 36 -9.06 -18.98 -6.42
N MET A 37 -8.31 -19.62 -5.56
CA MET A 37 -8.63 -20.96 -5.07
C MET A 37 -9.92 -20.99 -4.25
N ASN A 38 -10.27 -19.86 -3.65
CA ASN A 38 -11.49 -19.75 -2.84
C ASN A 38 -12.60 -19.01 -3.55
N GLY A 39 -12.56 -18.97 -4.87
CA GLY A 39 -13.49 -18.16 -5.65
C GLY A 39 -14.95 -18.51 -5.50
N LYS A 40 -15.26 -19.72 -5.05
CA LYS A 40 -16.65 -20.13 -4.85
C LYS A 40 -17.15 -19.93 -3.44
N ASP A 41 -16.27 -19.63 -2.51
CA ASP A 41 -16.65 -19.32 -1.15
C ASP A 41 -16.99 -17.86 -1.04
N ASN A 42 -17.92 -17.54 -0.16
CA ASN A 42 -18.25 -16.15 0.11
C ASN A 42 -17.23 -15.49 1.01
N LYS A 43 -16.26 -16.27 1.51
CA LYS A 43 -15.20 -15.74 2.37
C LYS A 43 -13.88 -15.76 1.64
N LYS A 44 -13.17 -14.67 1.73
CA LYS A 44 -11.83 -14.55 1.16
C LYS A 44 -10.80 -14.81 2.23
N ILE A 45 -9.68 -15.40 1.83
CA ILE A 45 -8.57 -15.63 2.74
C ILE A 45 -7.58 -14.49 2.53
N LEU A 46 -7.19 -13.85 3.62
CA LEU A 46 -6.19 -12.81 3.61
C LEU A 46 -5.01 -13.30 4.43
N LEU A 47 -3.91 -13.56 3.74
CA LEU A 47 -2.69 -14.07 4.37
C LEU A 47 -1.81 -12.90 4.77
N ASP A 48 -1.45 -12.83 6.06
CA ASP A 48 -0.55 -11.83 6.58
C ASP A 48 0.74 -12.50 7.01
N ILE A 49 1.80 -12.27 6.26
CA ILE A 49 3.09 -12.94 6.45
C ILE A 49 4.03 -11.99 7.19
N GLY A 50 4.48 -12.41 8.39
CA GLY A 50 5.43 -11.63 9.16
C GLY A 50 4.94 -10.23 9.51
N SER A 51 3.63 -10.07 9.67
CA SER A 51 3.01 -8.75 9.89
C SER A 51 3.35 -7.77 8.77
N PHE A 52 3.54 -8.28 7.56
CA PHE A 52 3.98 -7.48 6.43
C PHE A 52 3.07 -6.27 6.18
N ARG A 53 1.74 -6.47 6.22
CA ARG A 53 0.80 -5.39 5.93
C ARG A 53 0.98 -4.20 6.86
N GLU A 54 1.17 -4.50 8.15
CA GLU A 54 1.33 -3.48 9.17
C GLU A 54 2.65 -2.74 8.97
N LYS A 55 3.73 -3.49 8.77
CA LYS A 55 5.04 -2.90 8.52
C LYS A 55 5.06 -2.09 7.24
N ARG A 56 4.40 -2.60 6.19
CA ARG A 56 4.31 -1.90 4.91
C ARG A 56 3.54 -0.59 5.06
N ALA A 57 2.45 -0.60 5.83
CA ALA A 57 1.67 0.61 6.07
C ALA A 57 2.50 1.66 6.80
N GLN A 58 3.29 1.25 7.78
CA GLN A 58 4.18 2.18 8.49
C GLN A 58 5.22 2.76 7.55
N SER A 59 5.85 1.92 6.73
CA SER A 59 6.85 2.37 5.76
C SER A 59 6.26 3.36 4.77
N LEU A 60 5.04 3.09 4.29
CA LEU A 60 4.37 3.97 3.34
C LEU A 60 4.00 5.29 3.97
N THR A 61 3.56 5.27 5.23
CA THR A 61 3.26 6.51 5.96
C THR A 61 4.50 7.37 6.10
N GLU A 62 5.63 6.77 6.44
CA GLU A 62 6.88 7.49 6.56
C GLU A 62 7.34 8.03 5.21
N LEU A 63 7.22 7.22 4.16
CA LEU A 63 7.55 7.66 2.81
C LEU A 63 6.69 8.85 2.41
N ALA A 64 5.39 8.77 2.69
CA ALA A 64 4.46 9.85 2.36
C ALA A 64 4.88 11.15 3.03
N LYS A 65 5.20 11.08 4.31
CA LYS A 65 5.57 12.28 5.07
C LYS A 65 6.89 12.86 4.61
N ARG A 66 7.88 12.03 4.33
CA ARG A 66 9.17 12.50 3.81
C ARG A 66 8.99 13.16 2.45
N THR A 67 8.19 12.54 1.59
CA THR A 67 7.96 13.07 0.26
C THR A 67 7.17 14.38 0.33
N ALA A 68 6.17 14.46 1.20
CA ALA A 68 5.40 15.67 1.38
C ALA A 68 6.29 16.83 1.85
N ASN A 69 7.21 16.57 2.78
CA ASN A 69 8.15 17.57 3.23
C ASN A 69 9.00 18.09 2.07
N LYS A 70 9.45 17.17 1.22
CA LYS A 70 10.28 17.54 0.06
C LYS A 70 9.47 18.34 -0.94
N VAL A 71 8.24 17.93 -1.22
CA VAL A 71 7.35 18.64 -2.13
C VAL A 71 7.06 20.05 -1.61
N ALA A 72 6.77 20.17 -0.32
CA ALA A 72 6.48 21.47 0.29
C ALA A 72 7.70 22.38 0.22
N LYS A 73 8.89 21.81 0.39
CA LYS A 73 10.12 22.58 0.43
C LYS A 73 10.57 23.02 -0.97
N THR A 74 10.45 22.13 -1.96
CA THR A 74 10.94 22.42 -3.32
C THR A 74 9.90 23.05 -4.21
N GLY A 75 8.63 22.93 -3.89
CA GLY A 75 7.54 23.41 -4.74
C GLY A 75 7.31 22.56 -5.98
N ARG A 76 7.87 21.35 -6.01
CA ARG A 76 7.76 20.46 -7.17
C ARG A 76 7.03 19.19 -6.79
N TYR A 77 6.17 18.70 -7.69
CA TYR A 77 5.46 17.45 -7.44
C TYR A 77 6.43 16.27 -7.48
N MET A 78 6.03 15.17 -6.86
CA MET A 78 6.79 13.93 -6.91
C MET A 78 5.85 12.76 -7.14
N LYS A 79 6.30 11.81 -7.97
CA LYS A 79 5.56 10.60 -8.26
C LYS A 79 6.13 9.47 -7.43
N LEU A 80 5.25 8.68 -6.82
CA LEU A 80 5.67 7.48 -6.11
C LEU A 80 5.61 6.29 -7.07
N ASN A 81 6.27 5.20 -6.69
CA ASN A 81 6.22 3.98 -7.49
C ASN A 81 4.80 3.42 -7.52
N PRO A 82 4.44 2.67 -8.56
CA PRO A 82 3.13 2.00 -8.59
C PRO A 82 2.92 1.14 -7.37
N MET A 83 1.69 1.10 -6.89
CA MET A 83 1.35 0.33 -5.70
C MET A 83 -0.12 -0.08 -5.74
N THR A 84 -0.48 -1.01 -4.87
CA THR A 84 -1.84 -1.53 -4.83
C THR A 84 -2.84 -0.48 -4.36
N PRO A 85 -4.14 -0.68 -4.60
CA PRO A 85 -5.15 0.26 -4.12
C PRO A 85 -5.09 0.48 -2.61
N ALA A 86 -4.86 -0.58 -1.85
CA ALA A 86 -4.76 -0.46 -0.39
C ALA A 86 -3.56 0.38 0.01
N GLU A 87 -2.44 0.21 -0.67
CA GLU A 87 -1.23 0.98 -0.39
C GLU A 87 -1.41 2.45 -0.75
N ARG A 88 -2.04 2.72 -1.89
CA ARG A 88 -2.32 4.10 -2.28
C ARG A 88 -3.22 4.79 -1.27
N ARG A 89 -4.17 4.02 -0.69
CA ARG A 89 -5.05 4.57 0.34
C ARG A 89 -4.26 4.98 1.57
N VAL A 90 -3.24 4.21 1.94
CA VAL A 90 -2.38 4.58 3.08
C VAL A 90 -1.72 5.93 2.84
N ILE A 91 -1.22 6.15 1.61
CA ILE A 91 -0.58 7.43 1.27
C ILE A 91 -1.59 8.58 1.36
N HIS A 92 -2.77 8.42 0.75
CA HIS A 92 -3.78 9.46 0.78
C HIS A 92 -4.22 9.78 2.21
N THR A 93 -4.40 8.74 3.03
CA THR A 93 -4.81 8.93 4.42
C THR A 93 -3.73 9.64 5.23
N ALA A 94 -2.47 9.24 5.01
CA ALA A 94 -1.35 9.84 5.75
C ALA A 94 -1.22 11.33 5.49
N LEU A 95 -1.61 11.80 4.29
CA LEU A 95 -1.44 13.19 3.90
C LEU A 95 -2.76 13.96 3.81
N ALA A 96 -3.87 13.34 4.22
CA ALA A 96 -5.19 13.96 4.09
C ALA A 96 -5.29 15.30 4.81
N GLU A 97 -4.59 15.45 5.93
CA GLU A 97 -4.66 16.68 6.71
C GLU A 97 -3.42 17.55 6.58
N ASP A 98 -2.52 17.21 5.68
CA ASP A 98 -1.35 18.03 5.43
C ASP A 98 -1.74 19.14 4.46
N GLU A 99 -1.80 20.37 4.95
CA GLU A 99 -2.28 21.50 4.17
C GLU A 99 -1.28 22.00 3.13
N ARG A 100 -0.07 21.46 3.16
CA ARG A 100 1.00 21.88 2.24
C ARG A 100 0.96 21.15 0.91
N VAL A 101 0.29 20.01 0.85
CA VAL A 101 0.32 19.13 -0.33
C VAL A 101 -1.07 18.59 -0.65
N THR A 102 -1.19 18.08 -1.86
CA THR A 102 -2.38 17.39 -2.34
C THR A 102 -1.94 16.09 -3.00
N THR A 103 -2.74 15.04 -2.87
CA THR A 103 -2.41 13.74 -3.46
C THR A 103 -3.42 13.37 -4.53
N LEU A 104 -2.95 12.66 -5.56
CA LEU A 104 -3.79 12.21 -6.67
C LEU A 104 -3.26 10.89 -7.19
N SER A 105 -4.16 9.94 -7.48
CA SER A 105 -3.78 8.67 -8.10
C SER A 105 -3.94 8.78 -9.60
N LYS A 106 -2.95 8.28 -10.35
CA LYS A 106 -2.98 8.27 -11.81
C LYS A 106 -2.47 6.94 -12.35
N GLY A 107 -2.74 6.70 -13.61
CA GLY A 107 -2.31 5.49 -14.27
C GLY A 107 -3.37 4.40 -14.25
N THR A 108 -3.04 3.25 -14.84
CA THR A 108 -3.94 2.12 -14.96
C THR A 108 -3.37 0.94 -14.19
N GLU A 109 -4.22 0.21 -13.46
CA GLU A 109 -3.76 -0.99 -12.77
C GLU A 109 -3.12 -1.94 -13.77
N PRO A 110 -2.04 -2.64 -13.43
CA PRO A 110 -1.40 -2.69 -12.12
C PRO A 110 -0.30 -1.64 -11.93
N HIS A 111 -0.24 -0.62 -12.77
CA HIS A 111 0.82 0.40 -12.75
C HIS A 111 0.35 1.73 -12.21
N ARG A 112 -0.77 1.74 -11.50
CA ARG A 112 -1.32 2.97 -10.94
C ARG A 112 -0.51 3.45 -9.76
N TYR A 113 -0.30 4.76 -9.68
CA TYR A 113 0.60 5.37 -8.69
C TYR A 113 0.01 6.65 -8.12
N VAL A 114 0.61 7.14 -7.04
CA VAL A 114 0.22 8.39 -6.40
C VAL A 114 1.20 9.49 -6.77
N ILE A 115 0.68 10.68 -7.02
CA ILE A 115 1.49 11.89 -7.21
C ILE A 115 1.19 12.80 -6.03
N ILE A 116 2.23 13.39 -5.47
CA ILE A 116 2.09 14.36 -4.38
C ILE A 116 2.44 15.73 -4.96
N PHE A 117 1.50 16.64 -4.93
CA PHE A 117 1.64 18.00 -5.48
C PHE A 117 1.75 19.03 -4.37
N PRO A 118 2.43 20.15 -4.61
CA PRO A 118 2.25 21.31 -3.74
C PRO A 118 0.79 21.73 -3.77
N LYS A 119 0.28 22.22 -2.68
CA LYS A 119 -1.13 22.60 -2.59
C LYS A 119 -1.47 23.64 -3.67
N GLY A 120 -2.53 23.35 -4.41
CA GLY A 120 -2.99 24.25 -5.46
C GLY A 120 -2.37 24.05 -6.83
N GLU A 121 -1.50 23.04 -6.99
CA GLU A 121 -0.81 22.81 -8.26
C GLU A 121 -1.08 21.47 -8.90
N GLU A 122 -2.16 20.80 -8.53
CA GLU A 122 -2.48 19.51 -9.15
C GLU A 122 -2.95 19.64 -10.61
#